data_7385d84da3508472a20e8b76a751bf1a
#
_entry.id   7385d84da3508472a20e8b76a751bf1a
#
_cell.length_a   1.000
_cell.length_b   1.000
_cell.length_c   1.000
_cell.angle_alpha   90.00
_cell.angle_beta   90.00
_cell.angle_gamma   90.00
#
_symmetry.space_group_name_H-M   'P 1'
#
loop_
_entity.id
_entity.type
_entity.pdbx_description
1 polymer ?
#
loop_
_entity_poly.entity_id
_entity_poly.type
_entity_poly.pdbx_seq_one_letter_code
_entity_poly.pdbx_strand_id
1 'polypeptide(L)'
;MRTKLLIAVLPVIITGCITLPSFQQQTQPVEKSDAQVVVPDIFIERYNYEPPKETQIRVGRYSSADAVNTRQQENLLEVVVDTEIPVQEKTVGQAIDFLLLRSGYTLALPEIQGQHVKQLLSKPLPEIHRRIGPVMLKDALMVLVGKAYWMKVDPVHRLIAFDTVEEFK
;
A
#
# COMPACT_ATOMS: atom_id res chain seq x y z
N MET A 1 81.04 1.68 -35.53
CA MET A 1 81.20 2.90 -34.70
C MET A 1 79.84 3.39 -34.28
N ARG A 2 79.59 3.34 -32.98
CA ARG A 2 78.21 3.55 -32.38
C ARG A 2 78.12 4.96 -31.83
N THR A 3 77.29 5.77 -32.34
CA THR A 3 76.95 7.10 -31.80
C THR A 3 75.63 7.03 -31.06
N LYS A 4 75.71 7.12 -29.77
CA LYS A 4 74.57 7.19 -28.86
C LYS A 4 74.08 8.61 -28.82
N LEU A 5 72.88 8.86 -29.30
CA LEU A 5 72.14 10.15 -29.15
C LEU A 5 71.33 10.11 -27.84
N LEU A 6 71.79 10.94 -26.89
CA LEU A 6 71.14 11.14 -25.64
C LEU A 6 70.10 12.26 -25.85
N ILE A 7 68.81 11.92 -25.85
CA ILE A 7 67.72 12.89 -25.82
C ILE A 7 67.35 13.14 -24.37
N ALA A 8 67.69 14.31 -23.88
CA ALA A 8 67.28 14.78 -22.58
C ALA A 8 65.82 15.26 -22.66
N VAL A 9 64.94 14.55 -22.03
CA VAL A 9 63.52 14.96 -21.88
C VAL A 9 63.42 15.79 -20.61
N LEU A 10 63.09 17.08 -20.79
CA LEU A 10 62.84 18.02 -19.71
C LEU A 10 61.39 17.84 -19.22
N PRO A 11 61.10 17.57 -17.95
CA PRO A 11 59.74 17.54 -17.46
C PRO A 11 59.24 18.98 -17.22
N VAL A 12 58.25 19.40 -17.98
CA VAL A 12 57.49 20.62 -17.72
C VAL A 12 56.48 20.33 -16.58
N ILE A 13 56.82 20.82 -15.40
CA ILE A 13 55.88 20.77 -14.26
C ILE A 13 54.88 21.93 -14.42
N ILE A 14 53.69 21.61 -14.90
CA ILE A 14 52.58 22.56 -14.91
C ILE A 14 51.89 22.42 -13.55
N THR A 15 52.22 23.32 -12.62
CA THR A 15 51.53 23.49 -11.36
C THR A 15 50.22 24.27 -11.62
N GLY A 16 49.20 23.59 -12.05
CA GLY A 16 47.85 24.13 -12.11
C GLY A 16 47.16 23.94 -10.76
N CYS A 17 47.15 24.98 -9.93
CA CYS A 17 46.21 25.01 -8.79
C CYS A 17 44.79 25.10 -9.28
N ILE A 18 44.11 23.95 -9.42
CA ILE A 18 42.67 23.91 -9.52
C ILE A 18 42.13 23.99 -8.10
N THR A 19 41.76 25.20 -7.68
CA THR A 19 40.93 25.41 -6.51
C THR A 19 39.56 24.87 -6.80
N LEU A 20 39.33 23.60 -6.44
CA LEU A 20 38.00 23.04 -6.34
C LEU A 20 37.24 23.81 -5.24
N PRO A 21 36.03 24.35 -5.52
CA PRO A 21 35.18 24.84 -4.46
C PRO A 21 34.93 23.70 -3.50
N SER A 22 35.42 23.83 -2.29
CA SER A 22 35.08 22.92 -1.19
C SER A 22 33.57 23.02 -0.98
N PHE A 23 32.84 22.02 -1.46
CA PHE A 23 31.50 21.74 -0.98
C PHE A 23 31.67 21.41 0.50
N GLN A 24 31.54 22.42 1.35
CA GLN A 24 31.28 22.19 2.74
C GLN A 24 29.93 21.48 2.80
N GLN A 25 29.97 20.15 2.86
CA GLN A 25 28.86 19.40 3.44
C GLN A 25 28.68 19.95 4.85
N GLN A 26 27.76 20.92 4.97
CA GLN A 26 27.11 21.18 6.22
C GLN A 26 26.40 19.88 6.60
N THR A 27 27.10 19.01 7.30
CA THR A 27 26.47 18.04 8.17
C THR A 27 25.77 18.85 9.24
N GLN A 28 24.56 19.32 8.92
CA GLN A 28 23.60 19.62 9.96
C GLN A 28 23.46 18.34 10.76
N PRO A 29 23.60 18.40 12.10
CA PRO A 29 23.20 17.29 12.93
C PRO A 29 21.76 17.02 12.52
N VAL A 30 21.49 15.83 11.99
CA VAL A 30 20.15 15.30 11.89
C VAL A 30 19.71 15.22 13.34
N GLU A 31 19.09 16.31 13.80
CA GLU A 31 18.23 16.29 14.95
C GLU A 31 17.31 15.08 14.68
N LYS A 32 17.49 14.05 15.49
CA LYS A 32 16.53 12.95 15.55
C LYS A 32 15.23 13.62 15.96
N SER A 33 14.54 14.20 14.97
CA SER A 33 13.13 14.34 15.03
C SER A 33 12.63 12.90 15.25
N ASP A 34 12.24 12.62 16.48
CA ASP A 34 11.27 11.59 16.78
C ASP A 34 10.01 12.00 16.00
N ALA A 35 10.09 11.87 14.68
CA ALA A 35 8.91 11.78 13.86
C ALA A 35 8.22 10.55 14.38
N GLN A 36 7.41 10.72 15.41
CA GLN A 36 6.33 9.82 15.70
C GLN A 36 5.69 9.61 14.34
N VAL A 37 5.95 8.42 13.76
CA VAL A 37 5.16 7.92 12.68
C VAL A 37 3.76 7.94 13.26
N VAL A 38 3.00 8.99 12.94
CA VAL A 38 1.59 9.06 13.25
C VAL A 38 1.01 7.93 12.45
N VAL A 39 0.98 6.76 13.08
CA VAL A 39 0.21 5.63 12.56
C VAL A 39 -1.21 6.18 12.55
N PRO A 40 -1.81 6.40 11.37
CA PRO A 40 -3.18 6.87 11.34
C PRO A 40 -3.99 5.88 12.18
N ASP A 41 -4.77 6.42 13.13
CA ASP A 41 -5.65 5.64 13.96
C ASP A 41 -6.66 4.96 13.02
N ILE A 42 -6.35 3.74 12.63
CA ILE A 42 -7.16 2.95 11.73
C ILE A 42 -8.28 2.36 12.59
N PHE A 43 -9.34 3.12 12.74
CA PHE A 43 -10.53 2.65 13.43
C PHE A 43 -11.41 1.87 12.48
N ILE A 44 -11.73 0.64 12.88
CA ILE A 44 -12.93 0.00 12.37
C ILE A 44 -14.09 0.62 13.16
N GLU A 45 -14.56 1.77 12.73
CA GLU A 45 -15.91 2.14 13.06
C GLU A 45 -16.82 1.07 12.43
N ARG A 46 -17.58 0.40 13.27
CA ARG A 46 -18.78 -0.28 12.78
C ARG A 46 -19.64 0.84 12.21
N TYR A 47 -19.54 1.02 10.92
CA TYR A 47 -20.33 2.00 10.22
C TYR A 47 -21.78 1.55 10.33
N ASN A 48 -22.48 2.07 11.35
CA ASN A 48 -23.91 1.96 11.44
C ASN A 48 -24.48 2.89 10.37
N TYR A 49 -24.60 2.37 9.15
CA TYR A 49 -25.26 3.05 8.08
C TYR A 49 -26.75 3.23 8.46
N GLU A 50 -27.12 4.43 8.83
CA GLU A 50 -28.51 4.87 8.78
C GLU A 50 -28.73 5.46 7.37
N PRO A 51 -29.56 4.82 6.54
CA PRO A 51 -29.83 5.37 5.22
C PRO A 51 -30.43 6.77 5.39
N PRO A 52 -29.95 7.78 4.65
CA PRO A 52 -30.52 9.10 4.68
C PRO A 52 -32.03 9.00 4.39
N LYS A 53 -32.84 9.73 5.13
CA LYS A 53 -34.29 9.81 4.89
C LYS A 53 -34.54 10.13 3.43
N GLU A 54 -35.33 9.30 2.78
CA GLU A 54 -35.69 9.28 1.38
C GLU A 54 -35.65 10.65 0.69
N THR A 55 -34.57 10.95 0.03
CA THR A 55 -34.47 12.10 -0.87
C THR A 55 -34.88 11.63 -2.25
N GLN A 56 -36.12 11.97 -2.65
CA GLN A 56 -36.61 11.66 -3.99
C GLN A 56 -36.31 12.82 -4.94
N ILE A 57 -35.75 12.52 -6.09
CA ILE A 57 -35.62 13.47 -7.20
C ILE A 57 -36.64 13.15 -8.28
N ARG A 58 -37.23 14.19 -8.83
CA ARG A 58 -38.21 14.07 -9.91
C ARG A 58 -37.45 13.83 -11.22
N VAL A 59 -37.57 12.64 -11.76
CA VAL A 59 -36.91 12.22 -13.02
C VAL A 59 -37.84 12.31 -14.23
N GLY A 60 -39.13 12.56 -13.99
CA GLY A 60 -40.13 12.72 -15.05
C GLY A 60 -41.38 13.43 -14.57
N ARG A 61 -42.35 13.64 -15.47
CA ARG A 61 -43.60 14.36 -15.16
C ARG A 61 -44.39 13.65 -14.05
N TYR A 62 -44.36 12.32 -14.00
CA TYR A 62 -45.11 11.48 -13.05
C TYR A 62 -44.23 10.41 -12.39
N SER A 63 -42.88 10.54 -12.50
CA SER A 63 -41.92 9.58 -11.93
C SER A 63 -40.92 10.28 -11.05
N SER A 64 -40.70 9.72 -9.88
CA SER A 64 -39.60 10.06 -8.97
C SER A 64 -38.68 8.85 -8.80
N ALA A 65 -37.41 9.10 -8.58
CA ALA A 65 -36.42 8.10 -8.21
C ALA A 65 -35.76 8.48 -6.89
N ASP A 66 -35.40 7.50 -6.12
CA ASP A 66 -34.68 7.72 -4.87
C ASP A 66 -33.28 8.20 -5.17
N ALA A 67 -32.89 9.34 -4.59
CA ALA A 67 -31.56 9.92 -4.72
C ALA A 67 -30.63 9.42 -3.60
N VAL A 68 -30.73 8.13 -3.30
CA VAL A 68 -29.92 7.48 -2.24
C VAL A 68 -28.88 6.59 -2.90
N ASN A 69 -27.63 6.73 -2.46
CA ASN A 69 -26.59 5.83 -2.88
C ASN A 69 -26.86 4.41 -2.38
N THR A 70 -26.51 3.41 -3.15
CA THR A 70 -26.53 2.04 -2.65
C THR A 70 -25.43 1.87 -1.60
N ARG A 71 -25.61 0.94 -0.65
CA ARG A 71 -24.57 0.62 0.35
C ARG A 71 -23.21 0.32 -0.30
N GLN A 72 -23.23 -0.31 -1.44
CA GLN A 72 -22.00 -0.65 -2.20
C GLN A 72 -21.32 0.59 -2.81
N GLN A 73 -22.09 1.64 -3.13
CA GLN A 73 -21.54 2.92 -3.60
C GLN A 73 -20.92 3.73 -2.45
N GLU A 74 -21.48 3.61 -1.26
CA GLU A 74 -20.98 4.29 -0.07
C GLU A 74 -19.81 3.55 0.57
N ASN A 75 -19.91 2.22 0.63
CA ASN A 75 -18.87 1.36 1.18
C ASN A 75 -18.37 0.37 0.12
N LEU A 76 -17.26 0.71 -0.50
CA LEU A 76 -16.67 -0.10 -1.57
C LEU A 76 -16.20 -1.50 -1.11
N LEU A 77 -16.10 -1.73 0.20
CA LEU A 77 -15.78 -3.04 0.76
C LEU A 77 -16.99 -3.99 0.80
N GLU A 78 -18.21 -3.47 0.58
CA GLU A 78 -19.44 -4.26 0.48
C GLU A 78 -19.78 -4.65 -0.96
N VAL A 79 -18.94 -4.27 -1.93
CA VAL A 79 -19.08 -4.71 -3.31
C VAL A 79 -18.91 -6.22 -3.39
N VAL A 80 -19.82 -6.88 -4.10
CA VAL A 80 -19.72 -8.32 -4.35
C VAL A 80 -18.68 -8.58 -5.43
N VAL A 81 -17.72 -9.44 -5.11
CA VAL A 81 -16.67 -9.89 -6.02
C VAL A 81 -16.87 -11.37 -6.35
N ASP A 82 -16.66 -11.72 -7.62
CA ASP A 82 -16.58 -13.09 -8.10
C ASP A 82 -15.42 -13.12 -9.11
N THR A 83 -14.30 -13.67 -8.70
CA THR A 83 -13.07 -13.57 -9.48
C THR A 83 -12.15 -14.77 -9.24
N GLU A 84 -11.28 -15.00 -10.19
CA GLU A 84 -10.19 -15.98 -10.08
C GLU A 84 -8.85 -15.23 -10.03
N ILE A 85 -8.09 -15.47 -8.97
CA ILE A 85 -6.78 -14.86 -8.76
C ILE A 85 -5.79 -15.51 -9.72
N PRO A 86 -5.08 -14.72 -10.55
CA PRO A 86 -4.15 -15.25 -11.54
C PRO A 86 -3.02 -16.08 -10.91
N VAL A 87 -2.50 -17.05 -11.65
CA VAL A 87 -1.41 -17.93 -11.19
C VAL A 87 -0.11 -17.16 -10.93
N GLN A 88 0.05 -15.98 -11.52
CA GLN A 88 1.17 -15.08 -11.31
C GLN A 88 1.23 -14.56 -9.89
N GLU A 89 0.06 -14.39 -9.26
CA GLU A 89 -0.04 -13.96 -7.86
C GLU A 89 0.23 -15.17 -6.95
N LYS A 90 1.45 -15.23 -6.42
CA LYS A 90 1.95 -16.40 -5.68
C LYS A 90 1.76 -16.31 -4.19
N THR A 91 1.67 -15.09 -3.65
CA THR A 91 1.61 -14.84 -2.21
C THR A 91 0.24 -14.31 -1.79
N VAL A 92 -0.06 -14.44 -0.51
CA VAL A 92 -1.28 -13.88 0.08
C VAL A 92 -1.33 -12.36 -0.11
N GLY A 93 -0.21 -11.66 0.07
CA GLY A 93 -0.14 -10.22 -0.14
C GLY A 93 -0.50 -9.82 -1.56
N GLN A 94 0.09 -10.48 -2.56
CA GLN A 94 -0.22 -10.25 -3.97
C GLN A 94 -1.69 -10.52 -4.30
N ALA A 95 -2.26 -11.58 -3.71
CA ALA A 95 -3.67 -11.89 -3.88
C ALA A 95 -4.59 -10.79 -3.32
N ILE A 96 -4.22 -10.22 -2.17
CA ILE A 96 -4.93 -9.09 -1.56
C ILE A 96 -4.82 -7.87 -2.47
N ASP A 97 -3.63 -7.52 -2.93
CA ASP A 97 -3.42 -6.41 -3.86
C ASP A 97 -4.25 -6.56 -5.14
N PHE A 98 -4.30 -7.77 -5.69
CA PHE A 98 -5.13 -8.07 -6.85
C PHE A 98 -6.62 -7.82 -6.60
N LEU A 99 -7.16 -8.25 -5.44
CA LEU A 99 -8.56 -8.02 -5.08
C LEU A 99 -8.85 -6.53 -4.87
N LEU A 100 -7.88 -5.78 -4.37
CA LEU A 100 -8.02 -4.35 -4.10
C LEU A 100 -7.90 -3.48 -5.36
N LEU A 101 -7.40 -3.99 -6.46
CA LEU A 101 -6.98 -3.23 -7.65
C LEU A 101 -8.06 -2.28 -8.20
N ARG A 102 -9.34 -2.58 -8.00
CA ARG A 102 -10.48 -1.77 -8.49
C ARG A 102 -11.37 -1.24 -7.37
N SER A 103 -11.01 -1.51 -6.13
CA SER A 103 -11.82 -1.09 -4.97
C SER A 103 -11.58 0.36 -4.56
N GLY A 104 -10.50 0.97 -5.06
CA GLY A 104 -10.03 2.27 -4.60
C GLY A 104 -9.30 2.22 -3.25
N TYR A 105 -9.17 1.05 -2.63
CA TYR A 105 -8.33 0.82 -1.46
C TYR A 105 -6.98 0.26 -1.85
N THR A 106 -5.97 0.48 -1.01
CA THR A 106 -4.63 -0.09 -1.13
C THR A 106 -4.23 -0.79 0.16
N LEU A 107 -3.41 -1.82 0.04
CA LEU A 107 -2.85 -2.48 1.21
C LEU A 107 -1.79 -1.58 1.86
N ALA A 108 -1.85 -1.42 3.17
CA ALA A 108 -0.83 -0.70 3.93
C ALA A 108 0.53 -1.39 3.78
N LEU A 109 1.61 -0.59 3.76
CA LEU A 109 2.96 -1.13 3.60
C LEU A 109 3.28 -2.17 4.68
N PRO A 110 3.90 -3.30 4.31
CA PRO A 110 4.24 -4.35 5.28
C PRO A 110 5.15 -3.87 6.42
N GLU A 111 5.91 -2.80 6.20
CA GLU A 111 6.83 -2.22 7.17
C GLU A 111 6.12 -1.57 8.36
N ILE A 112 4.92 -1.04 8.13
CA ILE A 112 4.10 -0.39 9.18
C ILE A 112 3.13 -1.36 9.83
N GLN A 113 3.01 -2.57 9.32
CA GLN A 113 2.18 -3.63 9.90
C GLN A 113 3.02 -4.51 10.84
N GLY A 114 2.35 -5.19 11.77
CA GLY A 114 3.02 -6.08 12.71
C GLY A 114 3.81 -7.21 12.01
N GLN A 115 4.87 -7.70 12.68
CA GLN A 115 5.75 -8.75 12.12
C GLN A 115 4.98 -10.01 11.68
N HIS A 116 3.94 -10.39 12.42
CA HIS A 116 3.10 -11.54 12.08
C HIS A 116 2.33 -11.35 10.77
N VAL A 117 1.86 -10.12 10.52
CA VAL A 117 1.18 -9.77 9.27
C VAL A 117 2.16 -9.81 8.10
N LYS A 118 3.36 -9.27 8.27
CA LYS A 118 4.41 -9.35 7.25
C LYS A 118 4.72 -10.80 6.86
N GLN A 119 4.80 -11.69 7.85
CA GLN A 119 4.97 -13.12 7.60
C GLN A 119 3.78 -13.73 6.86
N LEU A 120 2.54 -13.36 7.23
CA LEU A 120 1.33 -13.82 6.55
C LEU A 120 1.34 -13.41 5.08
N LEU A 121 1.57 -12.14 4.80
CA LEU A 121 1.56 -11.60 3.43
C LEU A 121 2.60 -12.27 2.51
N SER A 122 3.70 -12.77 3.09
CA SER A 122 4.75 -13.49 2.37
C SER A 122 4.43 -14.97 2.13
N LYS A 123 3.41 -15.53 2.79
CA LYS A 123 3.04 -16.94 2.63
C LYS A 123 2.52 -17.23 1.23
N PRO A 124 2.76 -18.44 0.71
CA PRO A 124 2.19 -18.85 -0.57
C PRO A 124 0.66 -18.89 -0.49
N LEU A 125 0.01 -18.46 -1.57
CA LEU A 125 -1.44 -18.52 -1.69
C LEU A 125 -1.89 -19.98 -1.86
N PRO A 126 -2.78 -20.50 -0.98
CA PRO A 126 -3.36 -21.82 -1.18
C PRO A 126 -4.22 -21.88 -2.46
N GLU A 127 -4.14 -22.99 -3.21
CA GLU A 127 -4.87 -23.15 -4.47
C GLU A 127 -6.39 -23.02 -4.29
N ILE A 128 -6.91 -23.46 -3.16
CA ILE A 128 -8.35 -23.37 -2.85
C ILE A 128 -8.85 -21.92 -2.75
N HIS A 129 -7.94 -20.98 -2.43
CA HIS A 129 -8.26 -19.57 -2.31
C HIS A 129 -8.08 -18.78 -3.61
N ARG A 130 -7.73 -19.45 -4.73
CA ARG A 130 -7.62 -18.75 -6.01
C ARG A 130 -8.96 -18.34 -6.57
N ARG A 131 -9.99 -19.18 -6.39
CA ARG A 131 -11.34 -18.82 -6.80
C ARG A 131 -12.11 -18.28 -5.59
N ILE A 132 -12.48 -17.02 -5.68
CA ILE A 132 -13.19 -16.30 -4.62
C ILE A 132 -14.47 -15.72 -5.21
N GLY A 133 -15.59 -16.03 -4.56
CA GLY A 133 -16.89 -15.43 -4.87
C GLY A 133 -18.00 -16.41 -5.18
N PRO A 134 -19.22 -15.87 -5.35
CA PRO A 134 -19.59 -14.48 -5.09
C PRO A 134 -19.67 -14.16 -3.59
N VAL A 135 -18.85 -13.22 -3.10
CA VAL A 135 -18.81 -12.76 -1.70
C VAL A 135 -18.50 -11.27 -1.64
N MET A 136 -18.78 -10.61 -0.53
CA MET A 136 -18.37 -9.22 -0.34
C MET A 136 -16.84 -9.11 -0.30
N LEU A 137 -16.30 -8.02 -0.84
CA LEU A 137 -14.85 -7.80 -0.89
C LEU A 137 -14.19 -7.92 0.49
N LYS A 138 -14.81 -7.35 1.54
CA LYS A 138 -14.32 -7.49 2.93
C LYS A 138 -14.20 -8.95 3.35
N ASP A 139 -15.17 -9.78 2.99
CA ASP A 139 -15.19 -11.20 3.37
C ASP A 139 -14.16 -11.98 2.55
N ALA A 140 -13.99 -11.63 1.27
CA ALA A 140 -12.93 -12.18 0.42
C ALA A 140 -11.53 -11.93 1.02
N LEU A 141 -11.27 -10.71 1.48
CA LEU A 141 -10.02 -10.35 2.14
C LEU A 141 -9.82 -11.15 3.44
N MET A 142 -10.87 -11.28 4.25
CA MET A 142 -10.82 -12.04 5.50
C MET A 142 -10.61 -13.56 5.28
N VAL A 143 -11.09 -14.11 4.17
CA VAL A 143 -10.80 -15.50 3.78
C VAL A 143 -9.31 -15.69 3.51
N LEU A 144 -8.65 -14.73 2.88
CA LEU A 144 -7.21 -14.81 2.56
C LEU A 144 -6.33 -14.70 3.80
N VAL A 145 -6.67 -13.82 4.74
CA VAL A 145 -5.85 -13.60 5.95
C VAL A 145 -6.17 -14.60 7.07
N GLY A 146 -7.38 -15.13 7.09
CA GLY A 146 -7.83 -16.11 8.09
C GLY A 146 -8.26 -15.49 9.42
N LYS A 147 -8.84 -16.33 10.29
CA LYS A 147 -9.50 -15.92 11.55
C LYS A 147 -8.56 -15.37 12.64
N ALA A 148 -7.26 -15.64 12.52
CA ALA A 148 -6.27 -15.14 13.48
C ALA A 148 -5.97 -13.65 13.32
N TYR A 149 -6.54 -13.03 12.30
CA TYR A 149 -6.31 -11.64 11.97
C TYR A 149 -7.64 -10.89 11.87
N TRP A 150 -7.57 -9.60 12.09
CA TRP A 150 -8.68 -8.69 11.85
C TRP A 150 -8.24 -7.55 10.92
N MET A 151 -9.19 -7.00 10.19
CA MET A 151 -8.96 -5.98 9.20
C MET A 151 -9.17 -4.60 9.82
N LYS A 152 -8.20 -3.72 9.64
CA LYS A 152 -8.28 -2.29 9.96
C LYS A 152 -8.48 -1.51 8.66
N VAL A 153 -9.45 -0.61 8.65
CA VAL A 153 -9.76 0.20 7.46
C VAL A 153 -9.60 1.67 7.79
N ASP A 154 -8.82 2.38 7.00
CA ASP A 154 -8.77 3.84 7.00
C ASP A 154 -9.55 4.37 5.80
N PRO A 155 -10.77 4.86 6.01
CA PRO A 155 -11.60 5.36 4.91
C PRO A 155 -11.09 6.69 4.33
N VAL A 156 -10.33 7.46 5.11
CA VAL A 156 -9.80 8.77 4.68
C VAL A 156 -8.67 8.59 3.67
N HIS A 157 -7.69 7.75 4.00
CA HIS A 157 -6.55 7.47 3.11
C HIS A 157 -6.80 6.25 2.21
N ARG A 158 -7.95 5.59 2.37
CA ARG A 158 -8.32 4.37 1.65
C ARG A 158 -7.27 3.25 1.79
N LEU A 159 -6.81 3.07 3.02
CA LEU A 159 -5.84 2.03 3.36
C LEU A 159 -6.52 0.87 4.09
N ILE A 160 -6.02 -0.33 3.81
CA ILE A 160 -6.38 -1.55 4.53
C ILE A 160 -5.12 -2.08 5.19
N ALA A 161 -5.21 -2.39 6.46
CA ALA A 161 -4.18 -3.06 7.22
C ALA A 161 -4.77 -4.24 7.98
N PHE A 162 -3.91 -5.13 8.46
CA PHE A 162 -4.32 -6.27 9.26
C PHE A 162 -3.55 -6.26 10.59
N ASP A 163 -4.16 -6.86 11.61
CA ASP A 163 -3.51 -7.07 12.90
C ASP A 163 -3.94 -8.42 13.48
N THR A 164 -3.15 -8.95 14.36
CA THR A 164 -3.47 -10.22 15.02
C THR A 164 -4.55 -10.02 16.08
N VAL A 165 -5.47 -10.97 16.19
CA VAL A 165 -6.42 -11.04 17.32
C VAL A 165 -5.63 -11.28 18.60
N GLU A 166 -6.02 -10.64 19.72
CA GLU A 166 -5.28 -10.72 20.99
C GLU A 166 -5.07 -12.14 21.50
N GLU A 167 -5.98 -13.05 21.21
CA GLU A 167 -5.87 -14.46 21.55
C GLU A 167 -4.69 -15.19 20.88
N PHE A 168 -4.08 -14.59 19.86
CA PHE A 168 -2.99 -15.16 19.07
C PHE A 168 -1.69 -14.35 19.14
N LYS A 169 -1.61 -13.40 20.08
CA LYS A 169 -0.39 -12.61 20.33
C LYS A 169 0.65 -13.34 21.16
#